data_91817d52941e525546fa67ce6eb17e41
#
_entry.id   91817d52941e525546fa67ce6eb17e41
#
_cell.length_a   1.000
_cell.length_b   1.000
_cell.length_c   1.000
_cell.angle_alpha   90.00
_cell.angle_beta   90.00
_cell.angle_gamma   90.00
#
_symmetry.space_group_name_H-M   'P 1'
#
loop_
_entity.id
_entity.type
_entity.pdbx_description
1 polymer ?
#
loop_
_entity_poly.entity_id
_entity_poly.type
_entity_poly.pdbx_seq_one_letter_code
_entity_poly.pdbx_strand_id
1 'polypeptide(L)'
;FEIHYFDRDPKPFYRFSRDFLGMLESIRPTYAHAFLAELERKGREVTLVTQNIDDLHQRAGSRRVLPLHGHHGPAHCRKCGSGCTGERLAGLMAEAEIPRCEKCGGVIKPDVVFFGENVRHLDESIRAARESDLMLVLGSSLTVHPAAGLPLEAGGDVVIVNQGDVGMRPGKRVYLADAGLDDFFREVAAELGWNQADIGAP
;
A
#
# COMPACT_ATOMS: atom_id res chain seq x y z
N PHE A 1 -9.09 -10.58 -5.37
CA PHE A 1 -8.99 -12.05 -5.33
C PHE A 1 -9.39 -12.54 -3.93
N GLU A 2 -9.92 -13.78 -3.87
CA GLU A 2 -10.37 -14.41 -2.64
C GLU A 2 -9.58 -15.72 -2.46
N ILE A 3 -9.17 -16.04 -1.21
CA ILE A 3 -8.21 -17.11 -0.94
C ILE A 3 -8.72 -18.51 -1.28
N HIS A 4 -9.99 -18.84 -0.98
CA HIS A 4 -10.56 -20.17 -1.28
C HIS A 4 -10.72 -20.38 -2.79
N TYR A 5 -11.01 -19.30 -3.54
CA TYR A 5 -11.05 -19.37 -5.00
C TYR A 5 -9.65 -19.64 -5.57
N PHE A 6 -8.62 -18.93 -5.07
CA PHE A 6 -7.23 -19.16 -5.46
C PHE A 6 -6.77 -20.60 -5.15
N ASP A 7 -7.10 -21.12 -3.97
CA ASP A 7 -6.71 -22.48 -3.56
C ASP A 7 -7.35 -23.56 -4.45
N ARG A 8 -8.54 -23.28 -5.00
CA ARG A 8 -9.24 -24.19 -5.93
C ARG A 8 -8.72 -24.05 -7.38
N ASP A 9 -8.54 -22.82 -7.85
CA ASP A 9 -8.02 -22.53 -9.19
C ASP A 9 -7.17 -21.25 -9.18
N PRO A 10 -5.83 -21.38 -9.12
CA PRO A 10 -4.92 -20.23 -9.11
C PRO A 10 -4.69 -19.60 -10.50
N LYS A 11 -5.14 -20.21 -11.60
CA LYS A 11 -4.87 -19.74 -12.97
C LYS A 11 -5.33 -18.31 -13.23
N PRO A 12 -6.57 -17.88 -12.87
CA PRO A 12 -7.03 -16.51 -13.12
C PRO A 12 -6.16 -15.48 -12.44
N PHE A 13 -5.68 -15.77 -11.21
CA PHE A 13 -4.75 -14.90 -10.52
C PHE A 13 -3.43 -14.77 -11.27
N TYR A 14 -2.83 -15.86 -11.73
CA TYR A 14 -1.52 -15.80 -12.40
C TYR A 14 -1.58 -15.18 -13.79
N ARG A 15 -2.72 -15.28 -14.49
CA ARG A 15 -2.94 -14.51 -15.73
C ARG A 15 -2.92 -13.01 -15.43
N PHE A 16 -3.74 -12.56 -14.49
CA PHE A 16 -3.76 -11.16 -14.05
C PHE A 16 -2.38 -10.70 -13.55
N SER A 17 -1.70 -11.53 -12.75
CA SER A 17 -0.42 -11.19 -12.12
C SER A 17 0.68 -10.91 -13.15
N ARG A 18 0.69 -11.57 -14.31
CA ARG A 18 1.66 -11.29 -15.39
C ARG A 18 1.47 -9.90 -15.99
N ASP A 19 0.21 -9.55 -16.28
CA ASP A 19 -0.11 -8.24 -16.84
C ASP A 19 0.17 -7.13 -15.81
N PHE A 20 -0.17 -7.40 -14.54
CA PHE A 20 0.04 -6.48 -13.43
C PHE A 20 1.53 -6.22 -13.16
N LEU A 21 2.41 -7.22 -13.21
CA LEU A 21 3.85 -7.05 -13.04
C LEU A 21 4.43 -6.12 -14.11
N GLY A 22 4.06 -6.30 -15.37
CA GLY A 22 4.49 -5.39 -16.43
C GLY A 22 4.07 -3.94 -16.19
N MET A 23 2.87 -3.74 -15.64
CA MET A 23 2.40 -2.41 -15.23
C MET A 23 3.24 -1.84 -14.05
N LEU A 24 3.51 -2.65 -13.00
CA LEU A 24 4.29 -2.21 -11.84
C LEU A 24 5.71 -1.74 -12.21
N GLU A 25 6.33 -2.34 -13.22
CA GLU A 25 7.65 -1.91 -13.71
C GLU A 25 7.60 -0.52 -14.38
N SER A 26 6.47 -0.18 -14.98
CA SER A 26 6.30 1.08 -15.71
C SER A 26 5.93 2.28 -14.84
N ILE A 27 5.23 2.08 -13.72
CA ILE A 27 4.77 3.16 -12.85
C ILE A 27 5.92 3.73 -12.01
N ARG A 28 5.79 5.00 -11.65
CA ARG A 28 6.77 5.75 -10.86
C ARG A 28 6.08 6.40 -9.67
N PRO A 29 6.81 6.69 -8.58
CA PRO A 29 6.29 7.51 -7.50
C PRO A 29 5.77 8.85 -8.03
N THR A 30 4.67 9.34 -7.50
CA THR A 30 4.11 10.66 -7.84
C THR A 30 4.65 11.71 -6.88
N TYR A 31 4.25 12.98 -7.09
CA TYR A 31 4.62 14.09 -6.20
C TYR A 31 4.18 13.84 -4.75
N ALA A 32 2.99 13.27 -4.54
CA ALA A 32 2.50 12.91 -3.21
C ALA A 32 3.43 11.91 -2.49
N HIS A 33 3.95 10.91 -3.19
CA HIS A 33 4.91 9.96 -2.62
C HIS A 33 6.23 10.65 -2.22
N ALA A 34 6.74 11.51 -3.11
CA ALA A 34 7.98 12.25 -2.87
C ALA A 34 7.82 13.23 -1.69
N PHE A 35 6.67 13.91 -1.59
CA PHE A 35 6.36 14.82 -0.49
C PHE A 35 6.39 14.12 0.87
N LEU A 36 5.77 12.95 0.98
CA LEU A 36 5.73 12.17 2.22
C LEU A 36 7.15 11.69 2.63
N ALA A 37 7.97 11.27 1.67
CA ALA A 37 9.36 10.94 1.92
C ALA A 37 10.19 12.17 2.36
N GLU A 38 9.88 13.36 1.81
CA GLU A 38 10.51 14.61 2.19
C GLU A 38 10.18 15.03 3.63
N LEU A 39 8.92 14.80 4.08
CA LEU A 39 8.55 15.02 5.48
C LEU A 39 9.47 14.24 6.44
N GLU A 40 9.75 12.97 6.14
CA GLU A 40 10.68 12.17 6.93
C GLU A 40 12.12 12.73 6.87
N ARG A 41 12.59 13.16 5.68
CA ARG A 41 13.93 13.76 5.54
C ARG A 41 14.08 15.07 6.31
N LYS A 42 12.99 15.83 6.44
CA LYS A 42 12.93 17.06 7.25
C LYS A 42 12.73 16.79 8.75
N GLY A 43 12.83 15.53 9.18
CA GLY A 43 12.82 15.14 10.58
C GLY A 43 11.42 15.00 11.20
N ARG A 44 10.38 14.92 10.39
CA ARG A 44 9.03 14.55 10.88
C ARG A 44 8.96 13.04 11.08
N GLU A 45 8.33 12.61 12.17
CA GLU A 45 8.02 11.21 12.38
C GLU A 45 6.79 10.85 11.53
N VAL A 46 6.99 10.05 10.48
CA VAL A 46 5.93 9.63 9.54
C VAL A 46 5.83 8.12 9.56
N THR A 47 4.64 7.60 9.77
CA THR A 47 4.30 6.19 9.56
C THR A 47 3.30 6.09 8.42
N LEU A 48 3.68 5.42 7.35
CA LEU A 48 2.82 5.19 6.20
C LEU A 48 2.13 3.84 6.33
N VAL A 49 0.81 3.85 6.35
CA VAL A 49 -0.02 2.64 6.28
C VAL A 49 -0.64 2.59 4.89
N THR A 50 -0.29 1.58 4.11
CA THR A 50 -0.78 1.48 2.73
C THR A 50 -1.53 0.19 2.46
N GLN A 51 -2.59 0.29 1.66
CA GLN A 51 -3.30 -0.85 1.09
C GLN A 51 -2.73 -1.25 -0.28
N ASN A 52 -1.88 -0.40 -0.87
CA ASN A 52 -1.25 -0.66 -2.15
C ASN A 52 -0.12 -1.70 -2.01
N ILE A 53 0.13 -2.42 -3.10
CA ILE A 53 1.14 -3.49 -3.20
C ILE A 53 2.26 -3.15 -4.21
N ASP A 54 2.40 -1.86 -4.55
CA ASP A 54 3.23 -1.33 -5.65
C ASP A 54 4.64 -0.87 -5.24
N ASP A 55 4.94 -0.85 -3.94
CA ASP A 55 6.21 -0.37 -3.35
C ASP A 55 6.58 1.09 -3.70
N LEU A 56 5.64 1.92 -4.18
CA LEU A 56 5.93 3.28 -4.63
C LEU A 56 6.40 4.18 -3.48
N HIS A 57 5.90 3.98 -2.26
CA HIS A 57 6.37 4.73 -1.08
C HIS A 57 7.84 4.44 -0.79
N GLN A 58 8.24 3.17 -0.79
CA GLN A 58 9.63 2.75 -0.57
C GLN A 58 10.53 3.27 -1.69
N ARG A 59 10.07 3.20 -2.94
CA ARG A 59 10.78 3.73 -4.11
C ARG A 59 10.94 5.26 -4.08
N ALA A 60 10.01 5.98 -3.44
CA ALA A 60 10.11 7.41 -3.19
C ALA A 60 11.07 7.76 -2.04
N GLY A 61 11.50 6.77 -1.24
CA GLY A 61 12.43 6.95 -0.13
C GLY A 61 11.81 6.95 1.26
N SER A 62 10.52 6.65 1.40
CA SER A 62 9.87 6.47 2.70
C SER A 62 10.41 5.23 3.42
N ARG A 63 10.69 5.36 4.71
CA ARG A 63 11.39 4.34 5.51
C ARG A 63 10.45 3.49 6.36
N ARG A 64 9.43 4.10 6.96
CA ARG A 64 8.48 3.40 7.82
C ARG A 64 7.15 3.21 7.10
N VAL A 65 7.06 2.11 6.31
CA VAL A 65 5.89 1.75 5.54
C VAL A 65 5.31 0.44 6.05
N LEU A 66 4.02 0.44 6.37
CA LEU A 66 3.24 -0.70 6.86
C LEU A 66 2.27 -1.16 5.76
N PRO A 67 2.65 -2.14 4.92
CA PRO A 67 1.80 -2.63 3.83
C PRO A 67 0.74 -3.60 4.36
N LEU A 68 -0.48 -3.11 4.61
CA LEU A 68 -1.60 -3.93 5.12
C LEU A 68 -1.94 -5.12 4.23
N HIS A 69 -1.82 -4.94 2.92
CA HIS A 69 -2.13 -5.97 1.93
C HIS A 69 -0.87 -6.70 1.40
N GLY A 70 0.27 -6.49 2.06
CA GLY A 70 1.52 -7.16 1.73
C GLY A 70 2.18 -6.62 0.46
N HIS A 71 2.97 -7.47 -0.19
CA HIS A 71 3.79 -7.14 -1.36
C HIS A 71 3.64 -8.20 -2.45
N HIS A 72 3.81 -7.82 -3.70
CA HIS A 72 3.80 -8.75 -4.82
C HIS A 72 5.13 -9.53 -4.96
N GLY A 73 6.25 -9.04 -4.40
CA GLY A 73 7.58 -9.64 -4.58
C GLY A 73 7.76 -10.96 -3.83
N PRO A 74 7.83 -10.97 -2.49
CA PRO A 74 7.98 -12.20 -1.70
C PRO A 74 6.79 -13.14 -1.90
N ALA A 75 7.04 -14.46 -1.79
CA ALA A 75 6.02 -15.47 -1.98
C ALA A 75 6.29 -16.70 -1.12
N HIS A 76 5.29 -17.52 -0.88
CA HIS A 76 5.40 -18.75 -0.10
C HIS A 76 4.61 -19.90 -0.74
N CYS A 77 5.13 -21.11 -0.56
CA CYS A 77 4.43 -22.32 -0.96
C CYS A 77 3.22 -22.58 -0.05
N ARG A 78 2.03 -22.69 -0.64
CA ARG A 78 0.78 -22.99 0.08
C ARG A 78 0.78 -24.35 0.79
N LYS A 79 1.62 -25.30 0.35
CA LYS A 79 1.66 -26.66 0.91
C LYS A 79 2.71 -26.83 2.02
N CYS A 80 3.93 -26.31 1.83
CA CYS A 80 5.04 -26.55 2.76
C CYS A 80 5.60 -25.28 3.41
N GLY A 81 5.06 -24.09 3.12
CA GLY A 81 5.51 -22.83 3.68
C GLY A 81 6.88 -22.33 3.20
N SER A 82 7.56 -23.06 2.29
CA SER A 82 8.87 -22.61 1.79
C SER A 82 8.76 -21.25 1.13
N GLY A 83 9.62 -20.30 1.54
CA GLY A 83 9.74 -19.00 0.94
C GLY A 83 10.27 -19.04 -0.50
N CYS A 84 9.86 -18.05 -1.29
CA CYS A 84 10.27 -17.80 -2.66
C CYS A 84 10.51 -16.30 -2.82
N THR A 85 11.65 -15.90 -3.39
CA THR A 85 11.91 -14.48 -3.68
C THR A 85 11.07 -14.01 -4.86
N GLY A 86 10.87 -12.69 -4.99
CA GLY A 86 10.13 -12.12 -6.13
C GLY A 86 10.78 -12.46 -7.47
N GLU A 87 12.10 -12.40 -7.55
CA GLU A 87 12.85 -12.78 -8.75
C GLU A 87 12.62 -14.27 -9.13
N ARG A 88 12.67 -15.17 -8.14
CA ARG A 88 12.40 -16.59 -8.39
C ARG A 88 10.96 -16.83 -8.80
N LEU A 89 10.00 -16.13 -8.15
CA LEU A 89 8.61 -16.20 -8.54
C LEU A 89 8.40 -15.74 -9.99
N ALA A 90 9.01 -14.63 -10.39
CA ALA A 90 8.93 -14.12 -11.76
C ALA A 90 9.47 -15.14 -12.77
N GLY A 91 10.62 -15.79 -12.47
CA GLY A 91 11.16 -16.87 -13.29
C GLY A 91 10.18 -18.04 -13.43
N LEU A 92 9.63 -18.53 -12.32
CA LEU A 92 8.64 -19.61 -12.34
C LEU A 92 7.35 -19.24 -13.10
N MET A 93 6.93 -17.98 -13.03
CA MET A 93 5.78 -17.48 -13.79
C MET A 93 6.06 -17.40 -15.30
N ALA A 94 7.31 -17.18 -15.70
CA ALA A 94 7.71 -17.22 -17.10
C ALA A 94 7.76 -18.66 -17.67
N GLU A 95 8.12 -19.63 -16.83
CA GLU A 95 8.27 -21.03 -17.20
C GLU A 95 6.95 -21.83 -17.23
N ALA A 96 5.96 -21.45 -16.38
CA ALA A 96 4.73 -22.21 -16.21
C ALA A 96 3.50 -21.34 -15.96
N GLU A 97 2.33 -21.83 -16.37
CA GLU A 97 1.05 -21.13 -16.12
C GLU A 97 0.79 -20.92 -14.62
N ILE A 98 1.15 -21.90 -13.79
CA ILE A 98 1.04 -21.87 -12.33
C ILE A 98 2.40 -22.16 -11.73
N PRO A 99 3.02 -21.20 -11.01
CA PRO A 99 4.29 -21.41 -10.30
C PRO A 99 4.17 -22.51 -9.25
N ARG A 100 5.10 -23.45 -9.28
CA ARG A 100 5.14 -24.60 -8.37
C ARG A 100 6.41 -24.60 -7.52
N CYS A 101 6.24 -25.02 -6.26
CA CYS A 101 7.33 -25.16 -5.32
C CYS A 101 8.26 -26.31 -5.74
N GLU A 102 9.54 -26.03 -5.89
CA GLU A 102 10.56 -27.03 -6.27
C GLU A 102 10.74 -28.14 -5.22
N LYS A 103 10.40 -27.87 -3.94
CA LYS A 103 10.52 -28.85 -2.85
C LYS A 103 9.38 -29.86 -2.81
N CYS A 104 8.14 -29.43 -3.12
CA CYS A 104 6.97 -30.28 -2.86
C CYS A 104 5.88 -30.22 -3.94
N GLY A 105 6.08 -29.47 -5.02
CA GLY A 105 5.12 -29.31 -6.11
C GLY A 105 3.86 -28.48 -5.75
N GLY A 106 3.76 -27.95 -4.53
CA GLY A 106 2.65 -27.09 -4.10
C GLY A 106 2.61 -25.78 -4.86
N VAL A 107 1.45 -25.11 -4.91
CA VAL A 107 1.30 -23.80 -5.53
C VAL A 107 2.06 -22.77 -4.69
N ILE A 108 2.84 -21.90 -5.33
CA ILE A 108 3.44 -20.74 -4.68
C ILE A 108 2.43 -19.59 -4.74
N LYS A 109 2.25 -18.84 -3.66
CA LYS A 109 1.38 -17.66 -3.59
C LYS A 109 2.22 -16.45 -3.20
N PRO A 110 2.11 -15.31 -3.94
CA PRO A 110 2.71 -14.06 -3.50
C PRO A 110 2.17 -13.62 -2.13
N ASP A 111 2.97 -12.84 -1.42
CA ASP A 111 2.64 -12.33 -0.09
C ASP A 111 1.62 -11.17 -0.12
N VAL A 112 0.78 -11.14 -1.12
CA VAL A 112 -0.40 -10.26 -1.23
C VAL A 112 -1.55 -10.86 -0.43
N VAL A 113 -2.20 -10.04 0.37
CA VAL A 113 -3.38 -10.43 1.16
C VAL A 113 -4.60 -10.48 0.25
N PHE A 114 -5.28 -11.62 0.24
CA PHE A 114 -6.54 -11.82 -0.46
C PHE A 114 -7.73 -11.69 0.50
N PHE A 115 -8.92 -11.47 -0.03
CA PHE A 115 -10.14 -11.58 0.77
C PHE A 115 -10.21 -12.95 1.43
N GLY A 116 -10.55 -12.97 2.73
CA GLY A 116 -10.52 -14.17 3.56
C GLY A 116 -9.20 -14.40 4.29
N GLU A 117 -8.16 -13.62 4.03
CA GLU A 117 -6.90 -13.62 4.80
C GLU A 117 -6.85 -12.43 5.78
N ASN A 118 -6.08 -12.59 6.84
CA ASN A 118 -5.83 -11.48 7.77
C ASN A 118 -4.89 -10.45 7.12
N VAL A 119 -5.20 -9.17 7.29
CA VAL A 119 -4.28 -8.08 6.90
C VAL A 119 -3.04 -8.11 7.78
N ARG A 120 -1.94 -7.55 7.27
CA ARG A 120 -0.66 -7.43 7.98
C ARG A 120 -0.61 -6.13 8.77
N HIS A 121 0.27 -6.07 9.76
CA HIS A 121 0.59 -4.84 10.51
C HIS A 121 -0.61 -4.08 11.11
N LEU A 122 -1.77 -4.73 11.32
CA LEU A 122 -2.98 -4.05 11.80
C LEU A 122 -2.77 -3.43 13.19
N ASP A 123 -2.24 -4.20 14.14
CA ASP A 123 -2.01 -3.72 15.52
C ASP A 123 -0.98 -2.58 15.57
N GLU A 124 0.05 -2.65 14.74
CA GLU A 124 1.05 -1.59 14.61
C GLU A 124 0.43 -0.34 13.98
N SER A 125 -0.43 -0.49 12.97
CA SER A 125 -1.14 0.60 12.32
C SER A 125 -2.12 1.29 13.29
N ILE A 126 -2.87 0.53 14.09
CA ILE A 126 -3.76 1.07 15.12
C ILE A 126 -2.96 1.86 16.15
N ARG A 127 -1.82 1.34 16.60
CA ARG A 127 -0.95 2.04 17.54
C ARG A 127 -0.44 3.35 16.96
N ALA A 128 0.09 3.32 15.73
CA ALA A 128 0.56 4.52 15.05
C ALA A 128 -0.57 5.56 14.87
N ALA A 129 -1.79 5.12 14.55
CA ALA A 129 -2.94 6.02 14.46
C ALA A 129 -3.26 6.69 15.80
N ARG A 130 -3.26 5.94 16.90
CA ARG A 130 -3.54 6.47 18.26
C ARG A 130 -2.49 7.45 18.74
N GLU A 131 -1.24 7.25 18.36
CA GLU A 131 -0.10 8.10 18.75
C GLU A 131 0.06 9.32 17.82
N SER A 132 -0.67 9.41 16.71
CA SER A 132 -0.51 10.48 15.75
C SER A 132 -1.13 11.80 16.21
N ASP A 133 -0.43 12.91 15.98
CA ASP A 133 -0.96 14.28 16.10
C ASP A 133 -1.85 14.65 14.91
N LEU A 134 -1.51 14.12 13.73
CA LEU A 134 -2.22 14.33 12.48
C LEU A 134 -2.23 13.02 11.68
N MET A 135 -3.42 12.61 11.25
CA MET A 135 -3.60 11.50 10.32
C MET A 135 -4.07 12.01 8.97
N LEU A 136 -3.32 11.69 7.93
CA LEU A 136 -3.71 11.94 6.54
C LEU A 136 -4.31 10.66 5.94
N VAL A 137 -5.52 10.74 5.42
CA VAL A 137 -6.15 9.67 4.64
C VAL A 137 -6.11 10.09 3.18
N LEU A 138 -5.38 9.35 2.36
CA LEU A 138 -5.03 9.76 1.01
C LEU A 138 -5.59 8.78 -0.03
N GLY A 139 -6.45 9.26 -0.93
CA GLY A 139 -6.98 8.47 -2.05
C GLY A 139 -7.75 7.22 -1.62
N SER A 140 -8.51 7.30 -0.52
CA SER A 140 -9.30 6.18 0.00
C SER A 140 -10.76 6.54 0.21
N SER A 141 -11.66 5.72 -0.31
CA SER A 141 -13.11 5.82 -0.06
C SER A 141 -13.51 5.36 1.34
N LEU A 142 -12.60 4.77 2.13
CA LEU A 142 -12.85 4.19 3.46
C LEU A 142 -13.98 3.15 3.46
N THR A 143 -14.01 2.26 2.48
CA THR A 143 -15.03 1.19 2.36
C THR A 143 -14.48 -0.19 2.64
N VAL A 144 -13.15 -0.38 2.59
CA VAL A 144 -12.50 -1.70 2.78
C VAL A 144 -12.02 -1.86 4.22
N HIS A 145 -12.61 -2.78 4.96
CA HIS A 145 -12.21 -3.11 6.32
C HIS A 145 -11.09 -4.18 6.35
N PRO A 146 -10.21 -4.14 7.38
CA PRO A 146 -10.25 -3.28 8.58
C PRO A 146 -9.63 -1.88 8.38
N ALA A 147 -8.94 -1.60 7.26
CA ALA A 147 -8.24 -0.34 7.01
C ALA A 147 -9.14 0.90 7.15
N ALA A 148 -10.40 0.81 6.71
CA ALA A 148 -11.40 1.87 6.82
C ALA A 148 -11.69 2.31 8.28
N GLY A 149 -11.36 1.48 9.26
CA GLY A 149 -11.52 1.78 10.68
C GLY A 149 -10.37 2.60 11.28
N LEU A 150 -9.20 2.64 10.65
CA LEU A 150 -8.01 3.31 11.21
C LEU A 150 -8.21 4.80 11.53
N PRO A 151 -8.93 5.61 10.72
CA PRO A 151 -9.17 7.01 11.06
C PRO A 151 -9.99 7.21 12.34
N LEU A 152 -10.79 6.23 12.76
CA LEU A 152 -11.54 6.27 14.01
C LEU A 152 -10.63 6.09 15.25
N GLU A 153 -9.43 5.54 15.04
CA GLU A 153 -8.42 5.33 16.08
C GLU A 153 -7.46 6.52 16.23
N ALA A 154 -7.56 7.54 15.35
CA ALA A 154 -6.61 8.65 15.34
C ALA A 154 -6.62 9.43 16.66
N GLY A 155 -5.44 9.63 17.24
CA GLY A 155 -5.24 10.44 18.44
C GLY A 155 -5.35 11.94 18.18
N GLY A 156 -4.96 12.37 16.98
CA GLY A 156 -4.95 13.74 16.50
C GLY A 156 -6.07 14.12 15.55
N ASP A 157 -5.84 15.15 14.75
CA ASP A 157 -6.75 15.57 13.68
C ASP A 157 -6.65 14.62 12.49
N VAL A 158 -7.75 14.47 11.75
CA VAL A 158 -7.81 13.64 10.54
C VAL A 158 -8.10 14.53 9.34
N VAL A 159 -7.25 14.50 8.34
CA VAL A 159 -7.47 15.15 7.05
C VAL A 159 -7.62 14.07 5.98
N ILE A 160 -8.77 14.06 5.33
CA ILE A 160 -9.08 13.11 4.25
C ILE A 160 -8.98 13.85 2.93
N VAL A 161 -8.08 13.44 2.06
CA VAL A 161 -7.91 13.96 0.71
C VAL A 161 -8.32 12.88 -0.27
N ASN A 162 -9.45 13.08 -0.92
CA ASN A 162 -10.01 12.11 -1.87
C ASN A 162 -10.86 12.81 -2.91
N GLN A 163 -10.87 12.31 -4.13
CA GLN A 163 -11.84 12.72 -5.14
C GLN A 163 -13.07 11.82 -5.08
N GLY A 164 -14.23 12.43 -4.85
CA GLY A 164 -15.51 11.73 -4.69
C GLY A 164 -15.83 11.30 -3.25
N ASP A 165 -16.82 10.43 -3.13
CA ASP A 165 -17.42 10.07 -1.83
C ASP A 165 -16.45 9.29 -0.93
N VAL A 166 -16.54 9.57 0.36
CA VAL A 166 -15.81 8.85 1.42
C VAL A 166 -16.77 8.35 2.49
N GLY A 167 -16.46 7.19 3.07
CA GLY A 167 -17.26 6.54 4.12
C GLY A 167 -17.23 7.23 5.50
N MET A 168 -16.63 8.41 5.59
CA MET A 168 -16.54 9.19 6.83
C MET A 168 -17.08 10.62 6.60
N ARG A 169 -17.80 11.15 7.58
CA ARG A 169 -18.33 12.52 7.51
C ARG A 169 -17.42 13.53 8.20
N PRO A 170 -17.40 14.79 7.75
CA PRO A 170 -16.73 15.86 8.48
C PRO A 170 -17.22 15.93 9.94
N GLY A 171 -16.31 16.27 10.84
CA GLY A 171 -16.58 16.37 12.26
C GLY A 171 -15.67 17.39 12.92
N LYS A 172 -15.71 17.46 14.25
CA LYS A 172 -14.93 18.47 15.00
C LYS A 172 -13.42 18.39 14.75
N ARG A 173 -12.91 17.18 14.41
CA ARG A 173 -11.48 16.92 14.13
C ARG A 173 -11.30 16.16 12.81
N VAL A 174 -12.28 16.17 11.93
CA VAL A 174 -12.22 15.50 10.62
C VAL A 174 -12.48 16.53 9.54
N TYR A 175 -11.51 16.68 8.66
CA TYR A 175 -11.51 17.64 7.56
C TYR A 175 -11.50 16.87 6.24
N LEU A 176 -12.29 17.31 5.26
CA LEU A 176 -12.35 16.71 3.93
C LEU A 176 -11.82 17.70 2.90
N ALA A 177 -10.96 17.24 2.01
CA ALA A 177 -10.50 17.96 0.83
C ALA A 177 -10.84 17.14 -0.42
N ASP A 178 -11.70 17.67 -1.28
CA ASP A 178 -11.99 17.09 -2.60
C ASP A 178 -10.94 17.60 -3.58
N ALA A 179 -9.82 16.89 -3.68
CA ALA A 179 -8.67 17.27 -4.48
C ALA A 179 -7.88 16.07 -4.98
N GLY A 180 -7.13 16.26 -6.07
CA GLY A 180 -6.07 15.34 -6.48
C GLY A 180 -4.91 15.40 -5.49
N LEU A 181 -4.30 14.25 -5.18
CA LEU A 181 -3.26 14.16 -4.15
C LEU A 181 -2.04 15.02 -4.48
N ASP A 182 -1.59 14.99 -5.73
CA ASP A 182 -0.41 15.76 -6.14
C ASP A 182 -0.67 17.26 -6.07
N ASP A 183 -1.86 17.73 -6.44
CA ASP A 183 -2.22 19.14 -6.37
C ASP A 183 -2.35 19.61 -4.92
N PHE A 184 -3.01 18.82 -4.08
CA PHE A 184 -3.10 19.08 -2.65
C PHE A 184 -1.70 19.25 -2.02
N PHE A 185 -0.77 18.34 -2.29
CA PHE A 185 0.56 18.44 -1.70
C PHE A 185 1.41 19.54 -2.32
N ARG A 186 1.17 19.97 -3.57
CA ARG A 186 1.81 21.16 -4.14
C ARG A 186 1.37 22.44 -3.41
N GLU A 187 0.08 22.56 -3.09
CA GLU A 187 -0.43 23.67 -2.29
C GLU A 187 0.16 23.68 -0.89
N VAL A 188 0.16 22.52 -0.21
CA VAL A 188 0.78 22.38 1.12
C VAL A 188 2.27 22.74 1.09
N ALA A 189 3.01 22.29 0.07
CA ALA A 189 4.42 22.63 -0.09
C ALA A 189 4.63 24.15 -0.24
N ALA A 190 3.77 24.82 -1.03
CA ALA A 190 3.83 26.27 -1.22
C ALA A 190 3.59 27.02 0.09
N GLU A 191 2.58 26.62 0.87
CA GLU A 191 2.28 27.19 2.19
C GLU A 191 3.43 26.97 3.21
N LEU A 192 4.13 25.85 3.12
CA LEU A 192 5.32 25.54 3.93
C LEU A 192 6.59 26.26 3.44
N GLY A 193 6.53 26.98 2.30
CA GLY A 193 7.68 27.63 1.70
C GLY A 193 8.69 26.62 1.11
N TRP A 194 8.26 25.42 0.74
CA TRP A 194 9.12 24.40 0.13
C TRP A 194 9.18 24.57 -1.38
N ASN A 195 10.39 24.55 -1.94
CA ASN A 195 10.56 24.57 -3.39
C ASN A 195 10.32 23.17 -3.98
N GLN A 196 9.84 23.10 -5.20
CA GLN A 196 9.71 21.83 -5.92
C GLN A 196 11.03 21.05 -6.03
N ALA A 197 12.17 21.75 -6.07
CA ALA A 197 13.49 21.14 -6.07
C ALA A 197 13.85 20.42 -4.76
N ASP A 198 13.22 20.81 -3.65
CA ASP A 198 13.42 20.16 -2.33
C ASP A 198 12.67 18.83 -2.25
N ILE A 199 11.57 18.73 -2.96
CA ILE A 199 10.76 17.51 -3.07
C ILE A 199 11.26 16.78 -4.30
N GLY A 200 12.14 15.80 -4.13
CA GLY A 200 12.81 15.10 -5.22
C GLY A 200 11.89 14.81 -6.41
N ALA A 201 12.43 14.91 -7.63
CA ALA A 201 11.65 14.55 -8.82
C ALA A 201 11.20 13.10 -8.73
N PRO A 202 9.93 12.80 -9.06
CA PRO A 202 9.40 11.44 -9.07
C PRO A 202 10.10 10.55 -10.09
#